data_bd160d8a7369cba0b57ec97c60d05dcd
#
_entry.id   bd160d8a7369cba0b57ec97c60d05dcd
#
_cell.length_a   1.000
_cell.length_b   1.000
_cell.length_c   1.000
_cell.angle_alpha   90.00
_cell.angle_beta   90.00
_cell.angle_gamma   90.00
#
_symmetry.space_group_name_H-M   'P 1'
#
loop_
_entity.id
_entity.type
_entity.pdbx_description
1 polymer ?
#
loop_
_entity_poly.entity_id
_entity_poly.type
_entity_poly.pdbx_seq_one_letter_code
_entity_poly.pdbx_strand_id
1 'polypeptide(L)'
;MEKAFAYICAAADTAPRLLKRYCRKVYELGYVPICPKLSEVQYLQPDNPDEKRDFHSISHQKLGRCRMLVVCGSEISNSMSAEIGAAEKKNIIVGKTTIEQRIESTPQL
;
A
#
# COMPACT_ATOMS: atom_id res chain seq x y z
N MET A 1 8.45 1.97 22.20
CA MET A 1 7.06 2.23 21.85
C MET A 1 6.71 1.59 20.52
N GLU A 2 5.60 0.88 20.48
CA GLU A 2 5.17 0.21 19.26
C GLU A 2 4.52 1.18 18.29
N LYS A 3 4.83 0.99 17.00
CA LYS A 3 4.24 1.78 15.95
C LYS A 3 3.07 1.02 15.34
N ALA A 4 2.05 1.75 14.93
CA ALA A 4 0.91 1.15 14.27
C ALA A 4 1.25 0.77 12.83
N PHE A 5 0.57 -0.24 12.30
CA PHE A 5 0.74 -0.67 10.92
C PHE A 5 -0.11 0.19 10.00
N ALA A 6 0.44 0.53 8.85
CA ALA A 6 -0.27 1.26 7.81
C ALA A 6 -0.12 0.51 6.48
N TYR A 7 -1.23 0.22 5.85
CA TYR A 7 -1.26 -0.55 4.59
C TYR A 7 -1.03 0.39 3.42
N ILE A 8 -0.10 0.04 2.55
CA ILE A 8 0.21 0.83 1.37
C ILE A 8 -0.75 0.43 0.24
N CYS A 9 -1.63 1.34 -0.13
CA CYS A 9 -2.59 1.13 -1.21
C CYS A 9 -2.10 1.87 -2.45
N ALA A 10 -1.65 1.12 -3.45
CA ALA A 10 -1.10 1.69 -4.67
C ALA A 10 -1.56 0.86 -5.86
N ALA A 11 -1.46 1.43 -7.06
CA ALA A 11 -1.84 0.73 -8.28
C ALA A 11 -0.99 -0.52 -8.48
N ALA A 12 -1.58 -1.54 -9.10
CA ALA A 12 -0.92 -2.83 -9.26
C ALA A 12 0.36 -2.73 -10.09
N ASP A 13 0.43 -1.77 -11.01
CA ASP A 13 1.59 -1.58 -11.88
C ASP A 13 2.59 -0.56 -11.33
N THR A 14 2.45 -0.17 -10.08
CA THR A 14 3.40 0.77 -9.48
C THR A 14 4.79 0.15 -9.41
N ALA A 15 5.79 0.88 -9.88
CA ALA A 15 7.16 0.39 -9.89
C ALA A 15 7.65 0.15 -8.46
N PRO A 16 8.45 -0.91 -8.24
CA PRO A 16 8.97 -1.20 -6.89
C PRO A 16 9.71 -0.04 -6.27
N ARG A 17 10.41 0.74 -7.07
CA ARG A 17 11.15 1.89 -6.57
C ARG A 17 10.23 2.94 -5.96
N LEU A 18 9.08 3.15 -6.59
CA LEU A 18 8.11 4.10 -6.07
C LEU A 18 7.41 3.55 -4.84
N LEU A 19 7.11 2.24 -4.83
CA LEU A 19 6.53 1.59 -3.65
C LEU A 19 7.45 1.75 -2.44
N LYS A 20 8.76 1.62 -2.64
CA LYS A 20 9.72 1.80 -1.55
C LYS A 20 9.71 3.24 -1.03
N ARG A 21 9.52 4.22 -1.91
CA ARG A 21 9.41 5.61 -1.50
C ARG A 21 8.17 5.85 -0.66
N TYR A 22 7.05 5.26 -1.05
CA TYR A 22 5.84 5.36 -0.24
C TYR A 22 6.04 4.73 1.14
N CYS A 23 6.69 3.57 1.19
CA CYS A 23 6.98 2.92 2.46
C CYS A 23 7.87 3.81 3.33
N ARG A 24 8.90 4.42 2.73
CA ARG A 24 9.79 5.31 3.47
C ARG A 24 9.03 6.50 4.03
N LYS A 25 8.14 7.08 3.23
CA LYS A 25 7.34 8.22 3.69
C LYS A 25 6.44 7.84 4.84
N VAL A 26 5.77 6.70 4.73
CA VAL A 26 4.87 6.23 5.78
C VAL A 26 5.64 5.92 7.05
N TYR A 27 6.83 5.33 6.92
CA TYR A 27 7.71 5.09 8.05
C TYR A 27 8.08 6.41 8.74
N GLU A 28 8.44 7.43 7.96
CA GLU A 28 8.81 8.73 8.51
C GLU A 28 7.66 9.40 9.22
N LEU A 29 6.43 9.07 8.84
CA LEU A 29 5.24 9.60 9.52
C LEU A 29 4.93 8.85 10.81
N GLY A 30 5.70 7.82 11.15
CA GLY A 30 5.58 7.14 12.43
C GLY A 30 4.88 5.80 12.39
N TYR A 31 4.70 5.22 11.22
CA TYR A 31 4.00 3.94 11.05
C TYR A 31 4.94 2.85 10.55
N VAL A 32 4.49 1.59 10.68
CA VAL A 32 5.16 0.47 10.03
C VAL A 32 4.45 0.22 8.70
N PRO A 33 5.12 0.46 7.57
CA PRO A 33 4.46 0.25 6.27
C PRO A 33 4.28 -1.22 5.98
N ILE A 34 3.08 -1.59 5.55
CA ILE A 34 2.76 -2.95 5.11
C ILE A 34 2.47 -2.88 3.62
N CYS A 35 3.33 -3.50 2.82
CA CYS A 35 3.23 -3.43 1.37
C CYS A 35 3.39 -4.82 0.75
N PRO A 36 2.28 -5.57 0.57
CA PRO A 36 2.37 -6.91 -0.03
C PRO A 36 2.99 -6.91 -1.43
N LYS A 37 2.83 -5.81 -2.17
CA LYS A 37 3.41 -5.69 -3.51
C LYS A 37 4.93 -5.63 -3.50
N LEU A 38 5.56 -5.45 -2.33
CA LEU A 38 7.00 -5.52 -2.19
C LEU A 38 7.46 -6.79 -1.49
N SER A 39 6.64 -7.33 -0.58
CA SER A 39 7.05 -8.47 0.23
C SER A 39 6.61 -9.80 -0.38
N GLU A 40 5.32 -10.02 -0.55
CA GLU A 40 4.81 -11.32 -1.00
C GLU A 40 5.16 -11.61 -2.45
N VAL A 41 5.33 -10.58 -3.28
CA VAL A 41 5.70 -10.80 -4.68
C VAL A 41 7.08 -11.43 -4.82
N GLN A 42 7.90 -11.39 -3.79
CA GLN A 42 9.24 -11.94 -3.86
C GLN A 42 9.25 -13.47 -3.84
N TYR A 43 8.18 -14.10 -3.34
CA TYR A 43 8.17 -15.56 -3.21
C TYR A 43 6.91 -16.20 -3.81
N LEU A 44 5.90 -15.43 -4.21
CA LEU A 44 4.71 -15.96 -4.86
C LEU A 44 4.81 -15.76 -6.36
N GLN A 45 4.33 -16.75 -7.12
CA GLN A 45 4.40 -16.70 -8.57
C GLN A 45 3.12 -16.10 -9.16
N PRO A 46 3.22 -14.99 -9.89
CA PRO A 46 2.03 -14.25 -10.34
C PRO A 46 1.20 -15.00 -11.38
N ASP A 47 1.81 -15.90 -12.13
CA ASP A 47 1.07 -16.67 -13.16
C ASP A 47 0.52 -17.99 -12.64
N ASN A 48 0.69 -18.30 -11.38
CA ASN A 48 0.06 -19.45 -10.73
C ASN A 48 -1.25 -19.01 -10.11
N PRO A 49 -2.42 -19.53 -10.59
CA PRO A 49 -3.72 -19.04 -10.09
C PRO A 49 -3.93 -19.25 -8.59
N ASP A 50 -3.41 -20.36 -8.05
CA ASP A 50 -3.55 -20.62 -6.61
C ASP A 50 -2.75 -19.63 -5.80
N GLU A 51 -1.52 -19.33 -6.24
CA GLU A 51 -0.67 -18.38 -5.52
C GLU A 51 -1.18 -16.96 -5.67
N LYS A 52 -1.80 -16.64 -6.80
CA LYS A 52 -2.44 -15.35 -6.98
C LYS A 52 -3.58 -15.16 -5.98
N ARG A 53 -4.38 -16.21 -5.74
CA ARG A 53 -5.42 -16.16 -4.73
C ARG A 53 -4.83 -16.01 -3.35
N ASP A 54 -3.71 -16.72 -3.07
CA ASP A 54 -3.02 -16.59 -1.80
C ASP A 54 -2.53 -15.18 -1.58
N PHE A 55 -2.00 -14.54 -2.62
CA PHE A 55 -1.54 -13.15 -2.53
C PHE A 55 -2.69 -12.24 -2.06
N HIS A 56 -3.86 -12.38 -2.65
CA HIS A 56 -5.01 -11.57 -2.26
C HIS A 56 -5.47 -11.88 -0.83
N SER A 57 -5.46 -13.15 -0.45
CA SER A 57 -5.84 -13.57 0.88
C SER A 57 -4.87 -13.02 1.93
N ILE A 58 -3.57 -13.13 1.68
CA ILE A 58 -2.54 -12.62 2.59
C ILE A 58 -2.66 -11.10 2.71
N SER A 59 -2.87 -10.42 1.58
CA SER A 59 -3.03 -8.97 1.59
C SER A 59 -4.22 -8.55 2.44
N HIS A 60 -5.33 -9.28 2.34
CA HIS A 60 -6.52 -9.00 3.13
C HIS A 60 -6.27 -9.22 4.62
N GLN A 61 -5.54 -10.29 4.96
CA GLN A 61 -5.19 -10.56 6.35
C GLN A 61 -4.33 -9.44 6.92
N LYS A 62 -3.35 -8.98 6.15
CA LYS A 62 -2.46 -7.91 6.59
C LYS A 62 -3.21 -6.59 6.73
N LEU A 63 -4.09 -6.30 5.78
CA LEU A 63 -4.92 -5.09 5.88
C LEU A 63 -5.73 -5.08 7.17
N GLY A 64 -6.30 -6.24 7.54
CA GLY A 64 -7.11 -6.33 8.75
C GLY A 64 -6.34 -6.04 10.04
N ARG A 65 -5.02 -6.10 10.00
CA ARG A 65 -4.17 -5.80 11.15
C ARG A 65 -3.64 -4.38 11.16
N CYS A 66 -3.96 -3.61 10.13
CA CYS A 66 -3.48 -2.24 10.02
C CYS A 66 -4.46 -1.28 10.68
N ARG A 67 -3.93 -0.20 11.22
CA ARG A 67 -4.76 0.88 11.76
C ARG A 67 -5.22 1.81 10.64
N MET A 68 -4.45 1.91 9.58
CA MET A 68 -4.69 2.86 8.52
C MET A 68 -4.38 2.22 7.17
N LEU A 69 -5.11 2.62 6.14
CA LEU A 69 -4.75 2.37 4.75
C LEU A 69 -4.37 3.70 4.13
N VAL A 70 -3.19 3.76 3.51
CA VAL A 70 -2.68 4.99 2.91
C VAL A 70 -2.79 4.88 1.40
N VAL A 71 -3.61 5.75 0.80
CA VAL A 71 -3.76 5.83 -0.65
C VAL A 71 -2.56 6.57 -1.21
N CYS A 72 -1.82 5.92 -2.09
CA CYS A 72 -0.59 6.45 -2.66
C CYS A 72 -0.77 6.73 -4.15
N GLY A 73 -0.34 7.92 -4.57
CA GLY A 73 -0.45 8.32 -5.96
C GLY A 73 -1.66 9.22 -6.18
N SER A 74 -1.78 9.73 -7.40
CA SER A 74 -2.80 10.73 -7.72
C SER A 74 -4.09 10.11 -8.25
N GLU A 75 -4.06 8.84 -8.67
CA GLU A 75 -5.21 8.18 -9.27
C GLU A 75 -5.56 6.91 -8.50
N ILE A 76 -6.85 6.58 -8.48
CA ILE A 76 -7.32 5.38 -7.80
C ILE A 76 -7.77 4.37 -8.87
N SER A 77 -7.06 3.24 -8.92
CA SER A 77 -7.41 2.15 -9.82
C SER A 77 -8.55 1.29 -9.24
N ASN A 78 -9.05 0.36 -10.04
CA ASN A 78 -10.10 -0.54 -9.56
C ASN A 78 -9.63 -1.40 -8.40
N SER A 79 -8.38 -1.90 -8.45
CA SER A 79 -7.86 -2.70 -7.37
C SER A 79 -7.70 -1.87 -6.09
N MET A 80 -7.31 -0.62 -6.23
CA MET A 80 -7.21 0.28 -5.09
C MET A 80 -8.58 0.55 -4.48
N SER A 81 -9.60 0.77 -5.32
CA SER A 81 -10.96 0.98 -4.84
C SER A 81 -11.46 -0.21 -4.02
N ALA A 82 -11.12 -1.42 -4.45
CA ALA A 82 -11.51 -2.62 -3.72
C ALA A 82 -10.85 -2.67 -2.35
N GLU A 83 -9.58 -2.30 -2.28
CA GLU A 83 -8.85 -2.28 -1.00
C GLU A 83 -9.41 -1.19 -0.07
N ILE A 84 -9.69 -0.02 -0.62
CA ILE A 84 -10.29 1.07 0.14
C ILE A 84 -11.65 0.65 0.71
N GLY A 85 -12.48 0.02 -0.12
CA GLY A 85 -13.77 -0.49 0.33
C GLY A 85 -13.65 -1.52 1.44
N ALA A 86 -12.68 -2.42 1.33
CA ALA A 86 -12.44 -3.41 2.37
C ALA A 86 -12.01 -2.75 3.68
N ALA A 87 -11.16 -1.72 3.59
CA ALA A 87 -10.72 -0.98 4.77
C ALA A 87 -11.90 -0.28 5.45
N GLU A 88 -12.76 0.34 4.65
CA GLU A 88 -13.93 1.06 5.18
C GLU A 88 -14.88 0.11 5.90
N LYS A 89 -15.07 -1.09 5.35
CA LYS A 89 -15.93 -2.09 6.00
C LYS A 89 -15.36 -2.54 7.34
N LYS A 90 -14.06 -2.47 7.51
CA LYS A 90 -13.40 -2.86 8.76
C LYS A 90 -13.16 -1.68 9.69
N ASN A 91 -13.68 -0.51 9.35
CA ASN A 91 -13.48 0.72 10.11
C ASN A 91 -12.01 1.10 10.24
N ILE A 92 -11.25 0.84 9.18
CA ILE A 92 -9.83 1.22 9.11
C ILE A 92 -9.77 2.61 8.51
N ILE A 93 -8.96 3.48 9.10
CA ILE A 93 -8.81 4.86 8.64
C ILE A 93 -8.18 4.87 7.25
N VAL A 94 -8.73 5.69 6.34
CA VAL A 94 -8.18 5.84 5.01
C VAL A 94 -7.52 7.21 4.90
N GLY A 95 -6.20 7.22 4.68
CA GLY A 95 -5.43 8.44 4.50
C GLY A 95 -4.85 8.53 3.11
N LYS A 96 -4.20 9.65 2.81
CA LYS A 96 -3.57 9.86 1.51
C LYS A 96 -2.17 10.42 1.69
N THR A 97 -1.31 10.16 0.70
CA THR A 97 0.02 10.74 0.69
C THR A 97 0.23 11.54 -0.59
N THR A 98 0.96 12.64 -0.45
CA THR A 98 1.29 13.50 -1.57
C THR A 98 2.77 13.40 -1.96
N ILE A 99 3.40 12.30 -1.59
CA ILE A 99 4.84 12.14 -1.81
C ILE A 99 5.22 12.32 -3.26
N GLU A 100 4.40 11.82 -4.17
CA GLU A 100 4.62 11.96 -5.60
C GLU A 100 4.62 13.41 -6.03
N GLN A 101 3.63 14.14 -5.57
CA GLN A 101 3.51 15.54 -5.92
C GLN A 101 4.67 16.34 -5.40
N ARG A 102 5.12 16.05 -4.19
CA ARG A 102 6.26 16.74 -3.63
C ARG A 102 7.54 16.47 -4.39
N ILE A 103 7.71 15.22 -4.85
CA ILE A 103 8.87 14.86 -5.63
C ILE A 103 8.86 15.61 -6.96
N GLU A 104 7.70 15.70 -7.59
CA GLU A 104 7.56 16.37 -8.88
C GLU A 104 7.79 17.86 -8.79
N SER A 105 7.39 18.48 -7.70
CA SER A 105 7.54 19.91 -7.55
C SER A 105 8.94 20.33 -7.11
N THR A 106 9.72 19.40 -6.57
CA THR A 106 11.07 19.71 -6.09
C THR A 106 11.98 20.31 -7.17
N PRO A 107 12.00 19.77 -8.38
CA PRO A 107 12.92 20.32 -9.41
C PRO A 107 12.65 21.76 -9.79
N GLN A 108 11.55 22.31 -9.40
CA GLN A 108 11.22 23.68 -9.71
C GLN A 108 12.02 24.68 -8.87
N LEU A 109 12.60 24.18 -7.84
CA LEU A 109 13.43 25.01 -6.97
C LEU A 109 14.80 25.27 -7.55
#